data_5f1936f2ac64a8264fc2ce57634ad388
#
_entry.id   5f1936f2ac64a8264fc2ce57634ad388
#
_cell.length_a   1.000
_cell.length_b   1.000
_cell.length_c   1.000
_cell.angle_alpha   90.00
_cell.angle_beta   90.00
_cell.angle_gamma   90.00
#
_symmetry.space_group_name_H-M   'P 1'
#
loop_
_entity.id
_entity.type
_entity.pdbx_description
1 polymer ?
#
loop_
_entity_poly.entity_id
_entity_poly.type
_entity_poly.pdbx_seq_one_letter_code
_entity_poly.pdbx_strand_id
1 'polypeptide(L)'
;MKNTWKVALVISLASGLFACSTVNQSVSSDKPATKLPEASKSVEVNKPTKASKPVAQKTVAKKQSSDKLTHTPDGKVILGSQEWVYIPGLERAYEARVDSGATTSSISAVNIVPFERDGHDWVKFNVEHDAAASKEIALPVERWVKVRQANSDQEERRPVVVSWVEVGKIKDKTEFTLTDRSHLQFPILLGRSFLKDVAIVDVSRKHVQGKKP
;
A
#
# COMPACT_ATOMS: atom_id res chain seq x y z
N MET A 1 43.13 41.01 -12.66
CA MET A 1 42.62 41.47 -13.95
C MET A 1 41.11 41.32 -13.91
N LYS A 2 40.40 42.46 -13.95
CA LYS A 2 38.95 42.58 -13.76
C LYS A 2 38.26 42.46 -15.11
N ASN A 3 37.35 41.53 -15.30
CA ASN A 3 36.44 41.53 -16.44
C ASN A 3 35.01 41.66 -15.96
N THR A 4 34.51 42.87 -16.07
CA THR A 4 33.11 43.22 -15.93
C THR A 4 32.39 42.98 -17.25
N TRP A 5 31.42 42.05 -17.28
CA TRP A 5 30.53 41.92 -18.44
C TRP A 5 29.15 42.48 -18.08
N LYS A 6 28.85 43.58 -18.75
CA LYS A 6 27.53 44.24 -18.71
C LYS A 6 26.61 43.49 -19.65
N VAL A 7 25.50 43.00 -19.11
CA VAL A 7 24.41 42.42 -19.90
C VAL A 7 23.31 43.46 -20.03
N ALA A 8 23.00 43.78 -21.27
CA ALA A 8 21.96 44.71 -21.63
C ALA A 8 20.56 44.05 -21.50
N LEU A 9 19.68 44.84 -20.92
CA LEU A 9 18.26 44.58 -20.75
C LEU A 9 17.51 44.88 -22.06
N VAL A 10 16.79 43.93 -22.64
CA VAL A 10 15.82 44.20 -23.71
C VAL A 10 14.44 43.84 -23.20
N ILE A 11 13.66 44.88 -22.96
CA ILE A 11 12.24 44.81 -22.64
C ILE A 11 11.47 44.82 -23.95
N SER A 12 10.69 43.81 -24.24
CA SER A 12 9.67 43.82 -25.28
C SER A 12 8.29 43.62 -24.66
N LEU A 13 7.54 44.73 -24.61
CA LEU A 13 6.11 44.73 -24.38
C LEU A 13 5.40 44.32 -25.69
N ALA A 14 4.55 43.32 -25.63
CA ALA A 14 3.53 43.12 -26.64
C ALA A 14 2.18 42.86 -25.94
N SER A 15 1.38 43.89 -25.98
CA SER A 15 -0.04 43.88 -25.57
C SER A 15 -0.87 43.18 -26.64
N GLY A 16 -1.72 42.23 -26.27
CA GLY A 16 -2.69 41.63 -27.16
C GLY A 16 -3.97 41.34 -26.37
N LEU A 17 -4.88 42.32 -26.42
CA LEU A 17 -6.27 42.19 -25.96
C LEU A 17 -7.06 41.43 -27.03
N PHE A 18 -7.71 40.35 -26.67
CA PHE A 18 -8.89 39.84 -27.36
C PHE A 18 -9.99 39.53 -26.36
N ALA A 19 -11.05 40.33 -26.52
CA ALA A 19 -12.30 40.19 -25.78
C ALA A 19 -13.33 39.41 -26.62
N CYS A 20 -14.38 38.96 -25.96
CA CYS A 20 -15.67 38.46 -26.46
C CYS A 20 -15.70 36.99 -26.94
N SER A 21 -16.58 36.11 -26.48
CA SER A 21 -18.04 36.30 -26.38
C SER A 21 -18.69 35.30 -25.43
N THR A 22 -19.58 35.80 -24.64
CA THR A 22 -20.63 35.11 -23.92
C THR A 22 -21.63 34.48 -24.93
N VAL A 23 -21.95 33.21 -24.77
CA VAL A 23 -23.24 32.66 -25.18
C VAL A 23 -23.85 31.88 -24.04
N ASN A 24 -24.83 32.50 -23.48
CA ASN A 24 -25.80 31.99 -22.53
C ASN A 24 -26.88 31.24 -23.35
N GLN A 25 -27.10 29.95 -23.10
CA GLN A 25 -28.33 29.28 -23.47
C GLN A 25 -28.77 28.38 -22.34
N SER A 26 -29.67 28.92 -21.57
CA SER A 26 -30.64 28.25 -20.76
C SER A 26 -31.66 27.53 -21.66
N VAL A 27 -31.82 26.23 -21.50
CA VAL A 27 -33.07 25.55 -21.89
C VAL A 27 -33.48 24.67 -20.73
N SER A 28 -34.65 25.02 -20.26
CA SER A 28 -35.49 24.45 -19.22
C SER A 28 -36.22 23.20 -19.74
N SER A 29 -36.70 22.39 -18.79
CA SER A 29 -37.77 21.38 -18.85
C SER A 29 -37.42 20.08 -19.59
N ASP A 30 -37.69 18.90 -19.09
CA ASP A 30 -38.88 18.41 -18.43
C ASP A 30 -38.60 17.08 -17.71
N LYS A 31 -39.24 16.97 -16.56
CA LYS A 31 -39.45 15.73 -15.85
C LYS A 31 -40.75 15.08 -16.36
N PRO A 32 -40.82 13.76 -16.46
CA PRO A 32 -41.98 13.12 -15.87
C PRO A 32 -41.62 12.02 -14.87
N ALA A 33 -42.25 12.15 -13.74
CA ALA A 33 -42.41 11.14 -12.74
C ALA A 33 -43.29 10.00 -13.28
N THR A 34 -42.90 8.76 -13.03
CA THR A 34 -43.81 7.62 -13.14
C THR A 34 -43.76 6.81 -11.85
N LYS A 35 -44.95 6.78 -11.28
CA LYS A 35 -45.50 6.12 -10.13
C LYS A 35 -45.02 4.67 -9.89
N LEU A 36 -44.82 4.37 -8.61
CA LEU A 36 -45.04 3.04 -8.01
C LEU A 36 -46.48 2.57 -8.25
N PRO A 37 -46.65 1.25 -8.24
CA PRO A 37 -47.81 0.69 -7.57
C PRO A 37 -47.42 -0.22 -6.42
N GLU A 38 -47.92 0.16 -5.28
CA GLU A 38 -48.14 -0.63 -4.08
C GLU A 38 -49.29 -1.61 -4.37
N ALA A 39 -49.11 -2.87 -4.03
CA ALA A 39 -50.23 -3.76 -3.72
C ALA A 39 -49.79 -4.93 -2.87
N SER A 40 -50.18 -4.83 -1.64
CA SER A 40 -50.33 -5.90 -0.66
C SER A 40 -51.07 -7.11 -1.22
N LYS A 41 -50.67 -8.32 -0.79
CA LYS A 41 -51.64 -9.29 -0.24
C LYS A 41 -50.91 -10.39 0.51
N SER A 42 -51.16 -10.41 1.78
CA SER A 42 -51.06 -11.53 2.70
C SER A 42 -51.94 -12.73 2.25
N VAL A 43 -51.43 -13.94 2.36
CA VAL A 43 -52.24 -15.16 2.63
C VAL A 43 -51.43 -16.10 3.53
N GLU A 44 -51.98 -16.43 4.54
CA GLU A 44 -52.03 -17.17 5.73
C GLU A 44 -51.78 -18.69 5.55
N VAL A 45 -51.00 -19.23 6.49
CA VAL A 45 -51.17 -20.48 7.27
C VAL A 45 -51.56 -21.75 6.55
N ASN A 46 -50.68 -22.78 6.63
CA ASN A 46 -51.04 -24.11 7.04
C ASN A 46 -49.81 -24.90 7.56
N LYS A 47 -49.94 -25.35 8.81
CA LYS A 47 -49.20 -26.41 9.51
C LYS A 47 -50.26 -27.49 9.79
N PRO A 48 -49.96 -28.77 10.12
CA PRO A 48 -48.72 -29.54 10.22
C PRO A 48 -48.83 -30.94 9.60
N THR A 49 -47.71 -31.68 9.43
CA THR A 49 -47.72 -33.14 9.70
C THR A 49 -46.27 -33.65 9.90
N LYS A 50 -45.99 -34.04 11.05
CA LYS A 50 -45.35 -35.15 11.78
C LYS A 50 -44.30 -36.01 11.04
N ALA A 51 -43.11 -35.97 11.61
CA ALA A 51 -42.21 -37.05 11.99
C ALA A 51 -41.58 -37.97 10.95
N SER A 52 -40.30 -37.85 10.81
CA SER A 52 -39.39 -38.97 10.97
C SER A 52 -38.02 -38.50 11.43
N LYS A 53 -37.54 -39.10 12.49
CA LYS A 53 -36.29 -38.92 13.22
C LYS A 53 -35.21 -39.77 12.54
N PRO A 54 -33.99 -39.76 13.01
CA PRO A 54 -32.81 -39.09 12.47
C PRO A 54 -31.72 -40.14 12.17
N VAL A 55 -30.83 -39.79 11.27
CA VAL A 55 -29.50 -40.40 11.32
C VAL A 55 -28.51 -39.29 11.63
N ALA A 56 -28.12 -39.27 12.88
CA ALA A 56 -26.99 -38.46 13.34
C ALA A 56 -25.70 -39.01 12.73
N GLN A 57 -25.29 -38.50 11.59
CA GLN A 57 -23.88 -38.55 11.21
C GLN A 57 -23.16 -37.43 11.93
N LYS A 58 -22.59 -37.84 13.03
CA LYS A 58 -21.57 -37.07 13.76
C LYS A 58 -20.32 -36.97 12.88
N THR A 59 -20.33 -36.08 11.93
CA THR A 59 -19.06 -35.57 11.35
C THR A 59 -18.48 -34.66 12.41
N VAL A 60 -17.70 -35.24 13.28
CA VAL A 60 -16.73 -34.50 14.07
C VAL A 60 -15.71 -33.99 13.09
N ALA A 61 -15.98 -32.84 12.48
CA ALA A 61 -14.98 -32.04 11.85
C ALA A 61 -14.00 -31.69 12.96
N LYS A 62 -12.91 -32.46 13.03
CA LYS A 62 -11.73 -32.15 13.83
C LYS A 62 -11.27 -30.77 13.39
N LYS A 63 -11.69 -29.75 14.13
CA LYS A 63 -11.13 -28.40 14.07
C LYS A 63 -9.69 -28.54 14.54
N GLN A 64 -8.86 -29.10 13.65
CA GLN A 64 -7.41 -29.11 13.83
C GLN A 64 -6.97 -27.67 13.81
N SER A 65 -6.32 -27.29 14.86
CA SER A 65 -5.74 -26.00 15.12
C SER A 65 -4.94 -25.47 13.92
N SER A 66 -5.62 -24.80 12.99
CA SER A 66 -5.00 -24.04 11.90
C SER A 66 -4.07 -22.96 12.43
N ASP A 67 -4.23 -22.60 13.70
CA ASP A 67 -3.45 -21.55 14.38
C ASP A 67 -1.97 -21.88 14.58
N LYS A 68 -1.54 -23.13 14.38
CA LYS A 68 -0.14 -23.56 14.54
C LYS A 68 0.63 -23.72 13.23
N LEU A 69 -0.05 -23.75 12.09
CA LEU A 69 0.64 -23.93 10.81
C LEU A 69 1.31 -22.62 10.40
N THR A 70 2.64 -22.67 10.21
CA THR A 70 3.46 -21.55 9.71
C THR A 70 3.88 -21.75 8.26
N HIS A 71 3.67 -22.94 7.71
CA HIS A 71 3.97 -23.30 6.33
C HIS A 71 2.87 -24.18 5.75
N THR A 72 2.72 -24.09 4.45
CA THR A 72 1.88 -25.01 3.68
C THR A 72 2.60 -26.34 3.46
N PRO A 73 1.88 -27.42 3.07
CA PRO A 73 2.51 -28.71 2.76
C PRO A 73 3.53 -28.64 1.62
N ASP A 74 3.37 -27.72 0.68
CA ASP A 74 4.29 -27.46 -0.43
C ASP A 74 5.45 -26.51 -0.05
N GLY A 75 5.59 -26.17 1.24
CA GLY A 75 6.71 -25.44 1.78
C GLY A 75 6.60 -23.93 1.71
N LYS A 76 5.53 -23.36 1.17
CA LYS A 76 5.31 -21.92 1.20
C LYS A 76 5.02 -21.42 2.61
N VAL A 77 5.50 -20.26 2.92
CA VAL A 77 5.28 -19.66 4.23
C VAL A 77 3.86 -19.10 4.32
N ILE A 78 3.23 -19.26 5.47
CA ILE A 78 1.96 -18.62 5.78
C ILE A 78 2.26 -17.33 6.54
N LEU A 79 1.84 -16.21 5.98
CA LEU A 79 1.89 -14.90 6.63
C LEU A 79 0.49 -14.47 7.05
N GLY A 80 0.40 -13.74 8.14
CA GLY A 80 -0.84 -13.09 8.58
C GLY A 80 -1.07 -11.77 7.83
N SER A 81 -2.14 -11.07 8.21
CA SER A 81 -2.41 -9.70 7.72
C SER A 81 -1.39 -8.67 8.23
N GLN A 82 -0.65 -9.03 9.27
CA GLN A 82 0.42 -8.24 9.90
C GLN A 82 1.53 -9.20 10.33
N GLU A 83 2.79 -8.79 10.13
CA GLU A 83 3.96 -9.58 10.53
C GLU A 83 5.06 -8.70 11.10
N TRP A 84 5.91 -9.30 11.94
CA TRP A 84 7.14 -8.68 12.36
C TRP A 84 8.20 -8.82 11.28
N VAL A 85 8.81 -7.70 10.91
CA VAL A 85 9.81 -7.60 9.85
C VAL A 85 11.09 -7.02 10.43
N TYR A 86 12.21 -7.66 10.13
CA TYR A 86 13.53 -7.14 10.40
C TYR A 86 14.23 -6.79 9.08
N ILE A 87 14.73 -5.56 8.97
CA ILE A 87 15.54 -5.11 7.85
C ILE A 87 16.95 -4.83 8.39
N PRO A 88 17.98 -5.54 7.92
CA PRO A 88 19.36 -5.28 8.32
C PRO A 88 19.70 -3.81 8.11
N GLY A 89 20.32 -3.20 9.13
CA GLY A 89 20.62 -1.77 9.14
C GLY A 89 19.61 -0.90 9.89
N LEU A 90 18.39 -1.39 10.14
CA LEU A 90 17.41 -0.68 10.98
C LEU A 90 17.50 -1.03 12.48
N GLU A 91 18.30 -2.01 12.83
CA GLU A 91 18.64 -2.44 14.21
C GLU A 91 17.43 -2.84 15.09
N ARG A 92 16.22 -2.86 14.57
CA ARG A 92 15.01 -3.31 15.28
C ARG A 92 14.01 -3.94 14.33
N ALA A 93 13.13 -4.77 14.89
CA ALA A 93 11.98 -5.28 14.15
C ALA A 93 10.86 -4.23 14.13
N TYR A 94 10.20 -4.12 12.98
CA TYR A 94 9.04 -3.29 12.77
C TYR A 94 7.82 -4.17 12.49
N GLU A 95 6.66 -3.67 12.87
CA GLU A 95 5.41 -4.28 12.43
C GLU A 95 5.10 -3.85 10.99
N ALA A 96 4.79 -4.82 10.14
CA ALA A 96 4.49 -4.59 8.74
C ALA A 96 3.06 -5.01 8.40
N ARG A 97 2.42 -4.25 7.52
CA ARG A 97 1.21 -4.67 6.83
C ARG A 97 1.55 -5.62 5.71
N VAL A 98 0.89 -6.77 5.66
CA VAL A 98 0.96 -7.69 4.52
C VAL A 98 -0.22 -7.37 3.58
N ASP A 99 0.09 -6.98 2.35
CA ASP A 99 -0.90 -6.46 1.40
C ASP A 99 -0.75 -7.11 0.02
N SER A 100 -1.58 -8.08 -0.27
CA SER A 100 -1.62 -8.77 -1.57
C SER A 100 -2.19 -7.89 -2.69
N GLY A 101 -2.83 -6.77 -2.37
CA GLY A 101 -3.31 -5.78 -3.34
C GLY A 101 -2.21 -4.86 -3.87
N ALA A 102 -1.20 -4.57 -3.05
CA ALA A 102 -0.08 -3.72 -3.42
C ALA A 102 0.90 -4.45 -4.36
N THR A 103 1.31 -3.80 -5.44
CA THR A 103 2.29 -4.37 -6.40
C THR A 103 3.69 -4.44 -5.80
N THR A 104 4.12 -3.41 -5.10
CA THR A 104 5.46 -3.26 -4.53
C THR A 104 5.40 -3.13 -3.02
N SER A 105 6.48 -3.49 -2.35
CA SER A 105 6.66 -3.19 -0.93
C SER A 105 7.06 -1.72 -0.73
N SER A 106 6.88 -1.18 0.47
CA SER A 106 7.28 0.19 0.80
C SER A 106 7.78 0.31 2.24
N ILE A 107 8.66 1.30 2.45
CA ILE A 107 9.19 1.66 3.77
C ILE A 107 8.82 3.12 4.04
N SER A 108 8.36 3.41 5.26
CA SER A 108 8.20 4.79 5.76
C SER A 108 9.57 5.43 5.88
N ALA A 109 9.85 6.36 4.99
CA ALA A 109 11.13 7.05 4.94
C ALA A 109 10.91 8.55 5.05
N VAL A 110 11.63 9.15 5.98
CA VAL A 110 11.71 10.60 6.18
C VAL A 110 13.15 11.07 5.97
N ASN A 111 13.33 12.37 5.77
CA ASN A 111 14.65 12.96 5.51
C ASN A 111 15.37 12.31 4.32
N ILE A 112 14.61 12.02 3.27
CA ILE A 112 15.15 11.38 2.05
C ILE A 112 16.07 12.38 1.34
N VAL A 113 17.37 12.10 1.30
CA VAL A 113 18.37 12.93 0.64
C VAL A 113 19.10 12.10 -0.42
N PRO A 114 18.88 12.40 -1.71
CA PRO A 114 19.64 11.80 -2.79
C PRO A 114 21.09 12.33 -2.79
N PHE A 115 22.01 11.44 -3.15
CA PHE A 115 23.41 11.81 -3.39
C PHE A 115 24.02 10.83 -4.39
N GLU A 116 25.17 11.21 -4.95
CA GLU A 116 25.93 10.35 -5.85
C GLU A 116 27.11 9.73 -5.09
N ARG A 117 27.36 8.46 -5.38
CA ARG A 117 28.53 7.75 -4.90
C ARG A 117 29.01 6.78 -5.99
N ASP A 118 30.30 6.92 -6.36
CA ASP A 118 30.95 6.06 -7.35
C ASP A 118 30.19 6.00 -8.70
N GLY A 119 29.61 7.13 -9.14
CA GLY A 119 28.84 7.23 -10.39
C GLY A 119 27.43 6.62 -10.32
N HIS A 120 26.94 6.28 -9.14
CA HIS A 120 25.62 5.71 -8.92
C HIS A 120 24.77 6.59 -8.01
N ASP A 121 23.46 6.61 -8.28
CA ASP A 121 22.50 7.26 -7.40
C ASP A 121 22.37 6.49 -6.09
N TRP A 122 22.49 7.20 -4.99
CA TRP A 122 22.25 6.71 -3.63
C TRP A 122 21.22 7.58 -2.95
N VAL A 123 20.61 7.03 -1.92
CA VAL A 123 19.71 7.79 -1.06
C VAL A 123 20.00 7.46 0.40
N LYS A 124 20.02 8.50 1.24
CA LYS A 124 20.03 8.36 2.69
C LYS A 124 18.69 8.77 3.26
N PHE A 125 18.25 8.10 4.31
CA PHE A 125 16.95 8.33 4.92
C PHE A 125 16.89 7.75 6.35
N ASN A 126 15.87 8.15 7.09
CA ASN A 126 15.50 7.54 8.37
C ASN A 126 14.15 6.85 8.22
N VAL A 127 13.92 5.81 9.00
CA VAL A 127 12.58 5.23 9.18
C VAL A 127 11.98 5.81 10.44
N GLU A 128 10.87 6.50 10.33
CA GLU A 128 10.15 7.06 11.47
C GLU A 128 8.88 6.26 11.75
N HIS A 129 8.70 5.91 13.03
CA HIS A 129 7.51 5.25 13.52
C HIS A 129 7.36 5.49 15.02
N ASP A 130 6.15 5.84 15.48
CA ASP A 130 5.82 6.13 16.86
C ASP A 130 6.72 7.23 17.48
N ALA A 131 6.94 8.31 16.73
CA ALA A 131 7.81 9.43 17.10
C ALA A 131 9.28 9.04 17.38
N ALA A 132 9.69 7.84 16.98
CA ALA A 132 11.07 7.37 17.06
C ALA A 132 11.65 7.19 15.66
N ALA A 133 12.67 7.97 15.32
CA ALA A 133 13.42 7.80 14.08
C ALA A 133 14.49 6.73 14.24
N SER A 134 14.74 5.94 13.19
CA SER A 134 15.90 5.06 13.12
C SER A 134 17.20 5.87 13.00
N LYS A 135 18.34 5.19 13.11
CA LYS A 135 19.57 5.74 12.56
C LYS A 135 19.43 6.00 11.06
N GLU A 136 20.18 6.97 10.53
CA GLU A 136 20.28 7.21 9.09
C GLU A 136 20.89 5.99 8.42
N ILE A 137 20.26 5.53 7.35
CA ILE A 137 20.78 4.47 6.48
C ILE A 137 20.94 5.02 5.07
N ALA A 138 21.95 4.50 4.36
CA ALA A 138 22.20 4.84 2.97
C ALA A 138 22.15 3.57 2.11
N LEU A 139 21.37 3.61 1.02
CA LEU A 139 21.23 2.51 0.08
C LEU A 139 21.35 3.02 -1.36
N PRO A 140 21.87 2.19 -2.28
CA PRO A 140 21.85 2.50 -3.70
C PRO A 140 20.40 2.53 -4.20
N VAL A 141 20.14 3.48 -5.10
CA VAL A 141 18.85 3.60 -5.79
C VAL A 141 18.86 2.65 -6.98
N GLU A 142 17.95 1.69 -6.97
CA GLU A 142 17.77 0.77 -8.10
C GLU A 142 17.11 1.48 -9.28
N ARG A 143 16.08 2.26 -8.98
CA ARG A 143 15.37 3.09 -9.96
C ARG A 143 14.52 4.16 -9.27
N TRP A 144 14.08 5.12 -10.06
CA TRP A 144 13.11 6.13 -9.64
C TRP A 144 11.75 5.82 -10.24
N VAL A 145 10.70 5.89 -9.43
CA VAL A 145 9.32 5.75 -9.88
C VAL A 145 8.57 7.06 -9.73
N LYS A 146 7.68 7.34 -10.67
CA LYS A 146 6.74 8.45 -10.59
C LYS A 146 5.41 7.92 -10.09
N VAL A 147 4.91 8.51 -9.03
CA VAL A 147 3.63 8.15 -8.42
C VAL A 147 2.70 9.35 -8.51
N ARG A 148 1.55 9.17 -9.16
CA ARG A 148 0.49 10.17 -9.14
C ARG A 148 -0.34 9.94 -7.89
N GLN A 149 -0.47 10.96 -7.07
CA GLN A 149 -1.36 10.91 -5.92
C GLN A 149 -2.80 11.17 -6.39
N ALA A 150 -3.77 10.43 -5.83
CA ALA A 150 -5.17 10.55 -6.21
C ALA A 150 -5.76 11.96 -5.99
N ASN A 151 -5.17 12.73 -5.07
CA ASN A 151 -5.62 14.05 -4.67
C ASN A 151 -4.71 15.20 -5.15
N SER A 152 -3.78 14.94 -6.05
CA SER A 152 -2.84 15.94 -6.55
C SER A 152 -2.50 15.66 -8.00
N ASP A 153 -2.50 16.71 -8.83
CA ASP A 153 -1.99 16.64 -10.20
C ASP A 153 -0.44 16.59 -10.27
N GLN A 154 0.21 16.64 -9.12
CA GLN A 154 1.67 16.56 -9.07
C GLN A 154 2.13 15.10 -9.03
N GLU A 155 3.09 14.80 -9.91
CA GLU A 155 3.82 13.53 -9.88
C GLU A 155 4.92 13.61 -8.82
N GLU A 156 4.88 12.73 -7.86
CA GLU A 156 5.95 12.57 -6.89
C GLU A 156 6.97 11.54 -7.39
N ARG A 157 8.24 11.91 -7.40
CA ARG A 157 9.34 11.02 -7.76
C ARG A 157 9.87 10.34 -6.50
N ARG A 158 9.77 9.01 -6.43
CA ARG A 158 10.18 8.22 -5.27
C ARG A 158 11.34 7.30 -5.64
N PRO A 159 12.37 7.17 -4.79
CA PRO A 159 13.42 6.19 -4.99
C PRO A 159 12.91 4.78 -4.63
N VAL A 160 13.38 3.80 -5.39
CA VAL A 160 13.22 2.38 -5.10
C VAL A 160 14.60 1.84 -4.75
N VAL A 161 14.70 1.19 -3.62
CA VAL A 161 15.92 0.56 -3.11
C VAL A 161 15.70 -0.94 -2.95
N VAL A 162 16.77 -1.73 -3.05
CA VAL A 162 16.73 -3.16 -2.75
C VAL A 162 17.34 -3.39 -1.38
N SER A 163 16.62 -4.11 -0.53
CA SER A 163 17.12 -4.49 0.78
C SER A 163 16.78 -5.93 1.13
N TRP A 164 17.59 -6.51 2.00
CA TRP A 164 17.22 -7.74 2.67
C TRP A 164 16.07 -7.49 3.64
N VAL A 165 15.17 -8.45 3.71
CA VAL A 165 14.06 -8.48 4.65
C VAL A 165 13.99 -9.85 5.29
N GLU A 166 13.76 -9.87 6.59
CA GLU A 166 13.61 -11.10 7.36
C GLU A 166 12.25 -11.11 8.05
N VAL A 167 11.48 -12.18 7.81
CA VAL A 167 10.18 -12.45 8.43
C VAL A 167 10.21 -13.86 8.99
N GLY A 168 10.23 -13.99 10.32
CA GLY A 168 10.44 -15.28 10.95
C GLY A 168 11.76 -15.93 10.51
N LYS A 169 11.67 -17.05 9.82
CA LYS A 169 12.83 -17.78 9.28
C LYS A 169 13.17 -17.43 7.83
N ILE A 170 12.31 -16.68 7.17
CA ILE A 170 12.54 -16.25 5.78
C ILE A 170 13.54 -15.10 5.79
N LYS A 171 14.47 -15.16 4.85
CA LYS A 171 15.34 -14.06 4.51
C LYS A 171 15.41 -13.94 2.99
N ASP A 172 14.95 -12.83 2.48
CA ASP A 172 14.91 -12.59 1.04
C ASP A 172 15.23 -11.13 0.71
N LYS A 173 15.56 -10.86 -0.56
CA LYS A 173 15.74 -9.51 -1.08
C LYS A 173 14.47 -9.05 -1.77
N THR A 174 14.05 -7.84 -1.47
CA THR A 174 12.93 -7.23 -2.19
C THR A 174 13.15 -5.74 -2.43
N GLU A 175 12.45 -5.24 -3.43
CA GLU A 175 12.39 -3.81 -3.72
C GLU A 175 11.44 -3.11 -2.76
N PHE A 176 11.89 -1.97 -2.26
CA PHE A 176 11.09 -1.07 -1.45
C PHE A 176 11.01 0.32 -2.07
N THR A 177 9.82 0.81 -2.27
CA THR A 177 9.60 2.24 -2.56
C THR A 177 9.70 3.02 -1.25
N LEU A 178 10.55 4.04 -1.22
CA LEU A 178 10.65 4.94 -0.07
C LEU A 178 9.59 6.03 -0.19
N THR A 179 8.82 6.20 0.85
CA THR A 179 7.75 7.22 0.91
C THR A 179 7.41 7.52 2.36
N ASP A 180 7.03 8.75 2.64
CA ASP A 180 6.55 9.10 3.97
C ASP A 180 5.23 8.37 4.28
N ARG A 181 5.27 7.54 5.30
CA ARG A 181 4.15 6.78 5.85
C ARG A 181 3.98 7.02 7.36
N SER A 182 4.60 8.07 7.87
CA SER A 182 4.58 8.40 9.31
C SER A 182 3.16 8.56 9.87
N HIS A 183 2.22 8.98 9.01
CA HIS A 183 0.81 9.11 9.31
C HIS A 183 0.03 7.78 9.28
N LEU A 184 0.65 6.67 8.87
CA LEU A 184 0.04 5.36 8.77
C LEU A 184 0.45 4.47 9.94
N GLN A 185 -0.41 3.52 10.29
CA GLN A 185 -0.19 2.58 11.39
C GLN A 185 1.07 1.71 11.20
N PHE A 186 1.41 1.37 9.95
CA PHE A 186 2.51 0.47 9.65
C PHE A 186 3.61 1.17 8.87
N PRO A 187 4.84 1.23 9.40
CA PRO A 187 5.97 1.83 8.70
C PRO A 187 6.45 1.01 7.51
N ILE A 188 6.14 -0.28 7.49
CA ILE A 188 6.50 -1.20 6.41
C ILE A 188 5.23 -1.82 5.83
N LEU A 189 5.20 -1.92 4.51
CA LEU A 189 4.21 -2.69 3.77
C LEU A 189 4.93 -3.73 2.92
N LEU A 190 4.52 -4.98 3.04
CA LEU A 190 4.98 -6.08 2.20
C LEU A 190 3.95 -6.32 1.10
N GLY A 191 4.33 -5.99 -0.14
CA GLY A 191 3.52 -6.16 -1.33
C GLY A 191 3.84 -7.44 -2.11
N ARG A 192 3.23 -7.59 -3.28
CA ARG A 192 3.42 -8.77 -4.14
C ARG A 192 4.87 -8.98 -4.56
N SER A 193 5.69 -7.94 -4.64
CA SER A 193 7.12 -8.07 -4.93
C SER A 193 7.86 -8.97 -3.95
N PHE A 194 7.42 -9.01 -2.69
CA PHE A 194 7.94 -9.90 -1.66
C PHE A 194 7.15 -11.21 -1.56
N LEU A 195 5.83 -11.15 -1.70
CA LEU A 195 4.94 -12.29 -1.45
C LEU A 195 4.99 -13.35 -2.54
N LYS A 196 5.30 -12.93 -3.78
CA LYS A 196 5.28 -13.81 -4.96
C LYS A 196 6.22 -14.99 -4.75
N ASP A 197 5.69 -16.20 -4.99
CA ASP A 197 6.39 -17.47 -4.94
C ASP A 197 6.94 -17.88 -3.55
N VAL A 198 6.92 -16.98 -2.55
CA VAL A 198 7.48 -17.18 -1.20
C VAL A 198 6.39 -17.52 -0.19
N ALA A 199 5.24 -16.83 -0.27
CA ALA A 199 4.26 -16.87 0.79
C ALA A 199 2.81 -16.93 0.28
N ILE A 200 1.92 -17.43 1.15
CA ILE A 200 0.48 -17.20 1.07
C ILE A 200 0.04 -16.35 2.26
N VAL A 201 -1.06 -15.63 2.11
CA VAL A 201 -1.56 -14.73 3.15
C VAL A 201 -2.86 -15.26 3.72
N ASP A 202 -2.85 -15.53 5.02
CA ASP A 202 -4.04 -15.82 5.81
C ASP A 202 -4.47 -14.55 6.55
N VAL A 203 -5.43 -13.84 5.97
CA VAL A 203 -5.87 -12.53 6.50
C VAL A 203 -6.57 -12.63 7.86
N SER A 204 -6.98 -13.83 8.28
CA SER A 204 -7.60 -14.06 9.59
C SER A 204 -6.61 -14.05 10.74
N ARG A 205 -5.31 -14.15 10.43
CA ARG A 205 -4.22 -14.28 11.39
C ARG A 205 -3.31 -13.07 11.40
N LYS A 206 -2.53 -12.94 12.46
CA LYS A 206 -1.48 -11.91 12.65
C LYS A 206 -0.25 -12.56 13.26
N HIS A 207 0.92 -12.04 12.93
CA HIS A 207 2.20 -12.44 13.53
C HIS A 207 2.44 -13.96 13.49
N VAL A 208 2.08 -14.59 12.37
CA VAL A 208 2.16 -16.05 12.19
C VAL A 208 3.61 -16.54 12.30
N GLN A 209 4.55 -15.73 11.85
CA GLN A 209 5.97 -16.05 11.88
C GLN A 209 6.67 -15.63 13.18
N GLY A 210 5.95 -14.91 14.06
CA GLY A 210 6.48 -14.42 15.31
C GLY A 210 7.50 -13.28 15.14
N LYS A 211 7.93 -12.74 16.27
CA LYS A 211 8.94 -11.68 16.32
C LYS A 211 10.31 -12.31 16.50
N LYS A 212 11.26 -11.94 15.65
CA LYS A 212 12.66 -12.27 15.86
C LYS A 212 13.19 -11.48 17.07
N PRO A 213 13.96 -12.09 17.97
CA PRO A 213 14.56 -11.39 19.09
C PRO A 213 15.54 -10.30 18.66
#